data_58bd254f92bed54107074276b3c30ef5
#
_entry.id   58bd254f92bed54107074276b3c30ef5
#
_cell.length_a   1.000
_cell.length_b   1.000
_cell.length_c   1.000
_cell.angle_alpha   90.00
_cell.angle_beta   90.00
_cell.angle_gamma   90.00
#
_symmetry.space_group_name_H-M   'P 1'
#
loop_
_entity.id
_entity.type
_entity.pdbx_description
1 polymer ?
#
loop_
_entity_poly.entity_id
_entity_poly.type
_entity_poly.pdbx_seq_one_letter_code
_entity_poly.pdbx_strand_id
1 'polypeptide(L)'
;KTLKKNPWGVVMSDFLATTPGIFILIIAQCLCIIGFVMISLLFLVYGDRKIWAAVQMRRGPNVVGVWGLLQSVADALKYVLKEIVIPAGADKTVFIMAPLLSFVLAMMLWAVIPFNTGWVLADINVAILYVFAIGSLEVYGVIMGGWASNSKYPFLGALRSAAQMISYEVSIGLIIVGIVISTGSLNFSDIVLAQKGSLGFFNW
;
A
#
# COMPACT_ATOMS: atom_id res chain seq x y z
N LYS A 1 25.24 -39.34 -14.10
CA LYS A 1 24.46 -39.31 -12.84
C LYS A 1 23.17 -38.56 -13.14
N THR A 2 22.11 -39.31 -13.49
CA THR A 2 20.76 -38.80 -13.70
C THR A 2 20.22 -38.34 -12.36
N LEU A 3 20.08 -37.01 -12.17
CA LEU A 3 19.37 -36.43 -11.03
C LEU A 3 17.92 -36.95 -11.07
N LYS A 4 17.55 -37.79 -10.11
CA LYS A 4 16.19 -38.22 -9.86
C LYS A 4 15.30 -36.96 -9.72
N LYS A 5 14.56 -36.59 -10.78
CA LYS A 5 13.55 -35.54 -10.71
C LYS A 5 12.57 -35.92 -9.61
N ASN A 6 12.45 -35.09 -8.59
CA ASN A 6 11.56 -35.30 -7.47
C ASN A 6 10.12 -35.37 -8.01
N PRO A 7 9.41 -36.52 -7.97
CA PRO A 7 8.08 -36.66 -8.56
C PRO A 7 7.07 -35.65 -8.05
N TRP A 8 7.21 -35.24 -6.80
CA TRP A 8 6.37 -34.21 -6.18
C TRP A 8 6.58 -32.81 -6.77
N GLY A 9 7.79 -32.49 -7.24
CA GLY A 9 8.09 -31.21 -7.90
C GLY A 9 7.40 -31.10 -9.27
N VAL A 10 7.30 -32.20 -10.01
CA VAL A 10 6.62 -32.24 -11.32
C VAL A 10 5.11 -32.11 -11.14
N VAL A 11 4.53 -32.86 -10.20
CA VAL A 11 3.09 -32.82 -9.90
C VAL A 11 2.69 -31.42 -9.42
N MET A 12 3.51 -30.79 -8.59
CA MET A 12 3.27 -29.43 -8.09
C MET A 12 3.35 -28.40 -9.24
N SER A 13 4.32 -28.51 -10.14
CA SER A 13 4.43 -27.62 -11.30
C SER A 13 3.27 -27.76 -12.26
N ASP A 14 2.81 -28.99 -12.50
CA ASP A 14 1.67 -29.27 -13.38
C ASP A 14 0.35 -28.78 -12.77
N PHE A 15 0.16 -28.96 -11.45
CA PHE A 15 -1.00 -28.41 -10.75
C PHE A 15 -1.02 -26.87 -10.80
N LEU A 16 0.12 -26.23 -10.56
CA LEU A 16 0.25 -24.77 -10.57
C LEU A 16 0.10 -24.18 -11.99
N ALA A 17 0.27 -24.98 -13.03
CA ALA A 17 0.00 -24.59 -14.42
C ALA A 17 -1.48 -24.71 -14.80
N THR A 18 -2.32 -25.36 -13.97
CA THR A 18 -3.77 -25.43 -14.18
C THR A 18 -4.45 -24.13 -13.76
N THR A 19 -5.61 -23.81 -14.36
CA THR A 19 -6.39 -22.61 -14.04
C THR A 19 -6.61 -22.41 -12.51
N PRO A 20 -7.07 -23.43 -11.75
CA PRO A 20 -7.21 -23.28 -10.29
C PRO A 20 -5.86 -23.08 -9.58
N GLY A 21 -4.78 -23.71 -10.06
CA GLY A 21 -3.44 -23.51 -9.51
C GLY A 21 -2.93 -22.08 -9.65
N ILE A 22 -3.16 -21.45 -10.81
CA ILE A 22 -2.83 -20.05 -11.06
C ILE A 22 -3.59 -19.12 -10.09
N PHE A 23 -4.89 -19.35 -9.88
CA PHE A 23 -5.67 -18.57 -8.90
C PHE A 23 -5.12 -18.70 -7.48
N ILE A 24 -4.74 -19.89 -7.04
CA ILE A 24 -4.15 -20.13 -5.72
C ILE A 24 -2.82 -19.38 -5.59
N LEU A 25 -1.99 -19.40 -6.63
CA LEU A 25 -0.72 -18.65 -6.66
C LEU A 25 -0.93 -17.15 -6.54
N ILE A 26 -1.86 -16.58 -7.30
CA ILE A 26 -2.17 -15.16 -7.25
C ILE A 26 -2.66 -14.77 -5.84
N ILE A 27 -3.58 -15.55 -5.26
CA ILE A 27 -4.07 -15.31 -3.89
C ILE A 27 -2.93 -15.39 -2.88
N ALA A 28 -2.05 -16.37 -2.99
CA ALA A 28 -0.90 -16.52 -2.10
C ALA A 28 0.08 -15.33 -2.22
N GLN A 29 0.33 -14.85 -3.43
CA GLN A 29 1.14 -13.66 -3.68
C GLN A 29 0.49 -12.40 -3.08
N CYS A 30 -0.81 -12.20 -3.28
CA CYS A 30 -1.56 -11.10 -2.68
C CYS A 30 -1.47 -11.12 -1.14
N LEU A 31 -1.69 -12.29 -0.53
CA LEU A 31 -1.59 -12.44 0.93
C LEU A 31 -0.17 -12.18 1.45
N CYS A 32 0.84 -12.60 0.71
CA CYS A 32 2.24 -12.34 1.04
C CYS A 32 2.55 -10.83 1.01
N ILE A 33 2.10 -10.13 -0.02
CA ILE A 33 2.27 -8.68 -0.15
C ILE A 33 1.54 -7.95 0.99
N ILE A 34 0.27 -8.30 1.24
CA ILE A 34 -0.51 -7.71 2.34
C ILE A 34 0.19 -7.94 3.68
N GLY A 35 0.65 -9.16 3.94
CA GLY A 35 1.39 -9.51 5.16
C GLY A 35 2.67 -8.69 5.31
N PHE A 36 3.46 -8.55 4.25
CA PHE A 36 4.67 -7.74 4.23
C PHE A 36 4.36 -6.26 4.51
N VAL A 37 3.35 -5.70 3.84
CA VAL A 37 2.92 -4.30 4.04
C VAL A 37 2.44 -4.08 5.47
N MET A 38 1.63 -4.99 6.02
CA MET A 38 1.13 -4.89 7.41
C MET A 38 2.28 -4.93 8.43
N ILE A 39 3.25 -5.82 8.26
CA ILE A 39 4.43 -5.88 9.12
C ILE A 39 5.26 -4.59 9.00
N SER A 40 5.49 -4.11 7.78
CA SER A 40 6.22 -2.87 7.54
C SER A 40 5.54 -1.66 8.19
N LEU A 41 4.21 -1.59 8.14
CA LEU A 41 3.42 -0.55 8.81
C LEU A 41 3.59 -0.55 10.32
N LEU A 42 3.67 -1.72 10.97
CA LEU A 42 3.91 -1.81 12.41
C LEU A 42 5.24 -1.15 12.80
N PHE A 43 6.30 -1.41 12.04
CA PHE A 43 7.61 -0.81 12.27
C PHE A 43 7.63 0.68 11.93
N LEU A 44 6.95 1.09 10.87
CA LEU A 44 6.86 2.49 10.45
C LEU A 44 6.16 3.34 11.52
N VAL A 45 5.00 2.91 12.01
CA VAL A 45 4.26 3.59 13.08
C VAL A 45 5.08 3.66 14.38
N TYR A 46 5.81 2.59 14.71
CA TYR A 46 6.71 2.61 15.87
C TYR A 46 7.84 3.63 15.70
N GLY A 47 8.49 3.63 14.54
CA GLY A 47 9.58 4.57 14.21
C GLY A 47 9.10 6.03 14.26
N ASP A 48 7.96 6.31 13.64
CA ASP A 48 7.34 7.64 13.63
C ASP A 48 7.10 8.16 15.06
N ARG A 49 6.48 7.36 15.92
CA ARG A 49 6.25 7.72 17.32
C ARG A 49 7.54 7.96 18.11
N LYS A 50 8.61 7.21 17.84
CA LYS A 50 9.92 7.39 18.50
C LYS A 50 10.59 8.68 18.04
N ILE A 51 10.58 8.97 16.75
CA ILE A 51 11.18 10.17 16.16
C ILE A 51 10.45 11.41 16.68
N TRP A 52 9.11 11.44 16.62
CA TRP A 52 8.32 12.56 17.14
C TRP A 52 8.50 12.78 18.64
N ALA A 53 8.61 11.71 19.42
CA ALA A 53 8.87 11.81 20.84
C ALA A 53 10.25 12.44 21.12
N ALA A 54 11.28 12.07 20.36
CA ALA A 54 12.61 12.64 20.47
C ALA A 54 12.63 14.14 20.11
N VAL A 55 11.94 14.53 19.02
CA VAL A 55 11.79 15.94 18.62
C VAL A 55 11.06 16.76 19.70
N GLN A 56 10.06 16.17 20.34
CA GLN A 56 9.29 16.80 21.42
C GLN A 56 9.95 16.68 22.80
N MET A 57 11.18 16.18 22.89
CA MET A 57 11.93 15.96 24.15
C MET A 57 11.18 15.11 25.18
N ARG A 58 10.37 14.14 24.74
CA ARG A 58 9.65 13.17 25.57
C ARG A 58 10.01 11.74 25.21
N ARG A 59 9.68 10.80 26.10
CA ARG A 59 9.89 9.37 25.81
C ARG A 59 8.76 8.83 24.93
N GLY A 60 9.14 8.15 23.85
CA GLY A 60 8.24 7.37 23.03
C GLY A 60 7.84 6.06 23.71
N PRO A 61 7.09 5.18 23.02
CA PRO A 61 6.68 3.89 23.55
C PRO A 61 7.90 3.09 24.05
N ASN A 62 7.88 2.65 25.32
CA ASN A 62 9.00 1.92 25.93
C ASN A 62 8.57 0.81 26.90
N VAL A 63 7.26 0.67 27.18
CA VAL A 63 6.74 -0.22 28.23
C VAL A 63 6.32 -1.57 27.68
N VAL A 64 5.65 -1.61 26.50
CA VAL A 64 5.10 -2.85 25.95
C VAL A 64 6.15 -3.56 25.08
N GLY A 65 6.71 -4.66 25.63
CA GLY A 65 7.80 -5.41 24.99
C GLY A 65 9.16 -4.73 25.10
N VAL A 66 10.18 -5.36 24.52
CA VAL A 66 11.54 -4.79 24.52
C VAL A 66 11.53 -3.46 23.76
N TRP A 67 11.90 -2.38 24.45
CA TRP A 67 11.95 -1.01 23.92
C TRP A 67 10.62 -0.47 23.37
N GLY A 68 9.49 -1.14 23.68
CA GLY A 68 8.18 -0.74 23.20
C GLY A 68 7.82 -1.23 21.80
N LEU A 69 8.54 -2.20 21.24
CA LEU A 69 8.32 -2.74 19.90
C LEU A 69 6.93 -3.36 19.72
N LEU A 70 6.38 -3.98 20.78
CA LEU A 70 5.06 -4.61 20.74
C LEU A 70 3.90 -3.60 20.87
N GLN A 71 4.18 -2.32 21.08
CA GLN A 71 3.13 -1.30 21.22
C GLN A 71 2.27 -1.19 19.94
N SER A 72 2.89 -1.25 18.76
CA SER A 72 2.15 -1.20 17.49
C SER A 72 1.24 -2.42 17.30
N VAL A 73 1.64 -3.60 17.77
CA VAL A 73 0.81 -4.80 17.75
C VAL A 73 -0.37 -4.67 18.73
N ALA A 74 -0.12 -4.16 19.95
CA ALA A 74 -1.18 -3.93 20.92
C ALA A 74 -2.21 -2.91 20.41
N ASP A 75 -1.75 -1.86 19.73
CA ASP A 75 -2.61 -0.86 19.11
C ASP A 75 -3.44 -1.46 17.95
N ALA A 76 -2.86 -2.34 17.12
CA ALA A 76 -3.58 -3.04 16.07
C ALA A 76 -4.69 -3.94 16.65
N LEU A 77 -4.38 -4.72 17.69
CA LEU A 77 -5.37 -5.55 18.38
C LEU A 77 -6.50 -4.71 18.99
N LYS A 78 -6.15 -3.58 19.59
CA LYS A 78 -7.13 -2.64 20.14
C LYS A 78 -8.11 -2.17 19.07
N TYR A 79 -7.64 -1.84 17.85
CA TYR A 79 -8.52 -1.41 16.76
C TYR A 79 -9.45 -2.50 16.28
N VAL A 80 -8.98 -3.75 16.22
CA VAL A 80 -9.82 -4.90 15.82
C VAL A 80 -10.93 -5.18 16.84
N LEU A 81 -10.64 -4.99 18.13
CA LEU A 81 -11.58 -5.28 19.22
C LEU A 81 -12.49 -4.10 19.59
N LYS A 82 -12.22 -2.91 19.02
CA LYS A 82 -12.98 -1.70 19.34
C LYS A 82 -14.31 -1.66 18.61
N GLU A 83 -15.35 -1.20 19.28
CA GLU A 83 -16.66 -0.95 18.68
C GLU A 83 -16.60 0.15 17.60
N ILE A 84 -17.34 -0.06 16.51
CA ILE A 84 -17.49 0.92 15.44
C ILE A 84 -18.52 1.95 15.87
N VAL A 85 -18.09 3.19 16.06
CA VAL A 85 -18.98 4.31 16.41
C VAL A 85 -19.43 5.01 15.13
N ILE A 86 -20.75 4.96 14.86
CA ILE A 86 -21.36 5.64 13.72
C ILE A 86 -22.17 6.83 14.26
N PRO A 87 -21.98 8.06 13.73
CA PRO A 87 -22.77 9.22 14.14
C PRO A 87 -24.28 8.99 13.90
N ALA A 88 -25.12 9.45 14.81
CA ALA A 88 -26.56 9.18 14.77
C ALA A 88 -27.26 9.69 13.50
N GLY A 89 -26.77 10.79 12.91
CA GLY A 89 -27.30 11.37 11.68
C GLY A 89 -26.61 10.92 10.39
N ALA A 90 -25.65 9.99 10.46
CA ALA A 90 -24.86 9.57 9.31
C ALA A 90 -25.61 8.55 8.43
N ASP A 91 -25.36 8.61 7.12
CA ASP A 91 -25.71 7.50 6.22
C ASP A 91 -24.74 6.35 6.48
N LYS A 92 -25.24 5.30 7.15
CA LYS A 92 -24.45 4.15 7.60
C LYS A 92 -23.75 3.42 6.46
N THR A 93 -24.45 3.26 5.33
CA THR A 93 -23.93 2.52 4.18
C THR A 93 -22.74 3.23 3.57
N VAL A 94 -22.89 4.51 3.25
CA VAL A 94 -21.83 5.31 2.63
C VAL A 94 -20.66 5.53 3.61
N PHE A 95 -20.99 5.71 4.91
CA PHE A 95 -19.99 5.90 5.96
C PHE A 95 -19.05 4.69 6.12
N ILE A 96 -19.57 3.46 6.01
CA ILE A 96 -18.76 2.23 6.07
C ILE A 96 -18.05 1.97 4.75
N MET A 97 -18.70 2.27 3.62
CA MET A 97 -18.11 2.06 2.30
C MET A 97 -16.90 2.99 2.03
N ALA A 98 -16.91 4.20 2.57
CA ALA A 98 -15.85 5.17 2.34
C ALA A 98 -14.43 4.67 2.75
N PRO A 99 -14.18 4.25 3.99
CA PRO A 99 -12.88 3.72 4.38
C PRO A 99 -12.56 2.38 3.69
N LEU A 100 -13.57 1.56 3.39
CA LEU A 100 -13.38 0.32 2.64
C LEU A 100 -12.89 0.61 1.22
N LEU A 101 -13.46 1.61 0.54
CA LEU A 101 -13.04 2.04 -0.78
C LEU A 101 -11.57 2.49 -0.76
N SER A 102 -11.18 3.38 0.16
CA SER A 102 -9.81 3.85 0.30
C SER A 102 -8.84 2.69 0.57
N PHE A 103 -9.22 1.76 1.45
CA PHE A 103 -8.39 0.58 1.75
C PHE A 103 -8.18 -0.32 0.52
N VAL A 104 -9.25 -0.62 -0.22
CA VAL A 104 -9.16 -1.46 -1.44
C VAL A 104 -8.29 -0.78 -2.49
N LEU A 105 -8.50 0.51 -2.75
CA LEU A 105 -7.71 1.26 -3.73
C LEU A 105 -6.22 1.32 -3.32
N ALA A 106 -5.92 1.57 -2.05
CA ALA A 106 -4.55 1.54 -1.55
C ALA A 106 -3.89 0.16 -1.72
N MET A 107 -4.63 -0.94 -1.51
CA MET A 107 -4.10 -2.29 -1.77
C MET A 107 -3.87 -2.54 -3.27
N MET A 108 -4.73 -2.02 -4.14
CA MET A 108 -4.56 -2.17 -5.60
C MET A 108 -3.30 -1.50 -6.14
N LEU A 109 -2.81 -0.43 -5.50
CA LEU A 109 -1.55 0.21 -5.89
C LEU A 109 -0.34 -0.72 -5.79
N TRP A 110 -0.35 -1.64 -4.83
CA TRP A 110 0.76 -2.59 -4.64
C TRP A 110 0.88 -3.63 -5.74
N ALA A 111 -0.15 -3.80 -6.57
CA ALA A 111 -0.17 -4.80 -7.65
C ALA A 111 0.89 -4.54 -8.73
N VAL A 112 1.25 -3.29 -8.98
CA VAL A 112 2.18 -2.89 -10.06
C VAL A 112 3.60 -2.61 -9.56
N ILE A 113 3.83 -2.66 -8.24
CA ILE A 113 5.14 -2.37 -7.64
C ILE A 113 6.06 -3.58 -7.78
N PRO A 114 7.22 -3.46 -8.44
CA PRO A 114 8.17 -4.54 -8.54
C PRO A 114 8.96 -4.71 -7.24
N PHE A 115 8.85 -5.88 -6.61
CA PHE A 115 9.63 -6.24 -5.42
C PHE A 115 11.00 -6.83 -5.78
N ASN A 116 11.09 -7.49 -6.93
CA ASN A 116 12.32 -8.04 -7.48
C ASN A 116 12.19 -8.19 -8.99
N THR A 117 13.30 -8.45 -9.69
CA THR A 117 13.32 -8.75 -11.13
C THR A 117 12.40 -9.94 -11.44
N GLY A 118 11.32 -9.68 -12.17
CA GLY A 118 10.30 -10.70 -12.51
C GLY A 118 9.31 -11.02 -11.38
N TRP A 119 9.37 -10.33 -10.24
CA TRP A 119 8.45 -10.53 -9.13
C TRP A 119 7.52 -9.31 -8.97
N VAL A 120 6.58 -9.23 -9.89
CA VAL A 120 5.51 -8.22 -9.95
C VAL A 120 4.19 -8.98 -10.05
N LEU A 121 3.17 -8.52 -9.35
CA LEU A 121 1.84 -9.14 -9.42
C LEU A 121 1.19 -8.88 -10.79
N ALA A 122 1.30 -7.65 -11.29
CA ALA A 122 0.82 -7.22 -12.59
C ALA A 122 1.85 -6.31 -13.26
N ASP A 123 2.56 -6.84 -14.25
CA ASP A 123 3.50 -6.07 -15.07
C ASP A 123 2.75 -5.38 -16.21
N ILE A 124 2.47 -4.10 -16.03
CA ILE A 124 1.66 -3.29 -16.97
C ILE A 124 2.56 -2.22 -17.59
N ASN A 125 2.56 -2.12 -18.92
CA ASN A 125 3.36 -1.13 -19.65
C ASN A 125 3.05 0.33 -19.28
N VAL A 126 1.86 0.59 -18.73
CA VAL A 126 1.38 1.91 -18.29
C VAL A 126 1.22 1.98 -16.77
N ALA A 127 2.10 1.32 -16.02
CA ALA A 127 2.01 1.20 -14.56
C ALA A 127 1.93 2.55 -13.84
N ILE A 128 2.67 3.55 -14.29
CA ILE A 128 2.61 4.92 -13.74
C ILE A 128 1.21 5.52 -13.88
N LEU A 129 0.59 5.41 -15.06
CA LEU A 129 -0.76 5.94 -15.28
C LEU A 129 -1.79 5.20 -14.42
N TYR A 130 -1.61 3.89 -14.24
CA TYR A 130 -2.44 3.10 -13.33
C TYR A 130 -2.37 3.63 -11.89
N VAL A 131 -1.17 3.92 -11.39
CA VAL A 131 -0.97 4.46 -10.03
C VAL A 131 -1.67 5.80 -9.87
N PHE A 132 -1.55 6.72 -10.85
CA PHE A 132 -2.26 8.00 -10.81
C PHE A 132 -3.77 7.82 -10.88
N ALA A 133 -4.27 6.94 -11.73
CA ALA A 133 -5.70 6.69 -11.84
C ALA A 133 -6.29 6.15 -10.53
N ILE A 134 -5.63 5.19 -9.89
CA ILE A 134 -6.08 4.62 -8.60
C ILE A 134 -5.93 5.64 -7.47
N GLY A 135 -4.82 6.40 -7.42
CA GLY A 135 -4.61 7.46 -6.43
C GLY A 135 -5.70 8.53 -6.50
N SER A 136 -6.05 8.98 -7.69
CA SER A 136 -7.13 9.96 -7.88
C SER A 136 -8.49 9.42 -7.42
N LEU A 137 -8.75 8.12 -7.55
CA LEU A 137 -9.98 7.50 -7.03
C LEU A 137 -10.00 7.43 -5.50
N GLU A 138 -8.84 7.36 -4.84
CA GLU A 138 -8.77 7.30 -3.37
C GLU A 138 -9.36 8.56 -2.72
N VAL A 139 -9.26 9.71 -3.37
CA VAL A 139 -9.83 10.99 -2.91
C VAL A 139 -11.34 10.88 -2.68
N TYR A 140 -12.05 10.09 -3.47
CA TYR A 140 -13.49 9.89 -3.30
C TYR A 140 -13.83 9.21 -1.96
N GLY A 141 -13.00 8.29 -1.47
CA GLY A 141 -13.21 7.68 -0.16
C GLY A 141 -13.21 8.72 0.97
N VAL A 142 -12.30 9.69 0.92
CA VAL A 142 -12.23 10.77 1.90
C VAL A 142 -13.44 11.70 1.83
N ILE A 143 -13.84 12.11 0.61
CA ILE A 143 -15.00 12.99 0.41
C ILE A 143 -16.30 12.30 0.86
N MET A 144 -16.48 11.03 0.46
CA MET A 144 -17.67 10.25 0.83
C MET A 144 -17.79 10.06 2.34
N GLY A 145 -16.68 9.79 3.04
CA GLY A 145 -16.65 9.65 4.50
C GLY A 145 -17.07 10.95 5.21
N GLY A 146 -16.55 12.08 4.76
CA GLY A 146 -16.92 13.39 5.29
C GLY A 146 -18.38 13.77 5.01
N TRP A 147 -18.87 13.49 3.81
CA TRP A 147 -20.26 13.76 3.44
C TRP A 147 -21.24 12.86 4.17
N ALA A 148 -20.94 11.57 4.26
CA ALA A 148 -21.79 10.58 4.91
C ALA A 148 -21.95 10.82 6.42
N SER A 149 -20.99 11.51 7.06
CA SER A 149 -21.06 11.84 8.49
C SER A 149 -22.17 12.85 8.83
N ASN A 150 -22.79 13.51 7.83
CA ASN A 150 -23.86 14.49 7.97
C ASN A 150 -23.56 15.60 8.99
N SER A 151 -22.32 16.07 8.99
CA SER A 151 -21.86 17.15 9.87
C SER A 151 -20.98 18.14 9.11
N LYS A 152 -21.11 19.43 9.42
CA LYS A 152 -20.43 20.51 8.71
C LYS A 152 -18.89 20.42 8.82
N TYR A 153 -18.38 20.09 10.01
CA TYR A 153 -16.94 20.06 10.24
C TYR A 153 -16.23 18.89 9.54
N PRO A 154 -16.71 17.65 9.64
CA PRO A 154 -16.16 16.55 8.86
C PRO A 154 -16.23 16.79 7.35
N PHE A 155 -17.31 17.37 6.84
CA PHE A 155 -17.42 17.69 5.42
C PHE A 155 -16.39 18.72 4.96
N LEU A 156 -16.23 19.82 5.69
CA LEU A 156 -15.19 20.82 5.39
C LEU A 156 -13.78 20.24 5.53
N GLY A 157 -13.55 19.37 6.53
CA GLY A 157 -12.30 18.64 6.69
C GLY A 157 -11.99 17.72 5.53
N ALA A 158 -12.98 16.99 5.03
CA ALA A 158 -12.85 16.10 3.88
C ALA A 158 -12.54 16.88 2.59
N LEU A 159 -13.21 18.00 2.32
CA LEU A 159 -12.91 18.86 1.17
C LEU A 159 -11.49 19.44 1.25
N ARG A 160 -11.06 19.87 2.43
CA ARG A 160 -9.69 20.36 2.64
C ARG A 160 -8.67 19.27 2.37
N SER A 161 -8.90 18.07 2.89
CA SER A 161 -8.03 16.90 2.67
C SER A 161 -7.97 16.51 1.20
N ALA A 162 -9.13 16.47 0.52
CA ALA A 162 -9.20 16.18 -0.90
C ALA A 162 -8.44 17.20 -1.76
N ALA A 163 -8.60 18.49 -1.49
CA ALA A 163 -7.86 19.54 -2.17
C ALA A 163 -6.35 19.40 -1.99
N GLN A 164 -5.92 19.03 -0.77
CA GLN A 164 -4.52 18.77 -0.47
C GLN A 164 -3.99 17.57 -1.24
N MET A 165 -4.71 16.45 -1.26
CA MET A 165 -4.33 15.23 -2.00
C MET A 165 -4.17 15.53 -3.50
N ILE A 166 -5.13 16.21 -4.13
CA ILE A 166 -5.05 16.59 -5.55
C ILE A 166 -3.84 17.50 -5.82
N SER A 167 -3.55 18.44 -4.94
CA SER A 167 -2.38 19.32 -5.09
C SER A 167 -1.06 18.54 -5.03
N TYR A 168 -0.97 17.54 -4.15
CA TYR A 168 0.20 16.65 -4.10
C TYR A 168 0.31 15.77 -5.34
N GLU A 169 -0.80 15.23 -5.87
CA GLU A 169 -0.80 14.42 -7.09
C GLU A 169 -0.23 15.20 -8.29
N VAL A 170 -0.63 16.45 -8.46
CA VAL A 170 -0.09 17.30 -9.53
C VAL A 170 1.42 17.49 -9.39
N SER A 171 1.90 17.80 -8.18
CA SER A 171 3.33 18.00 -7.92
C SER A 171 4.14 16.72 -8.15
N ILE A 172 3.67 15.57 -7.65
CA ILE A 172 4.30 14.27 -7.87
C ILE A 172 4.28 13.91 -9.35
N GLY A 173 3.17 14.19 -10.06
CA GLY A 173 3.04 13.94 -11.48
C GLY A 173 4.10 14.68 -12.31
N LEU A 174 4.35 15.95 -12.00
CA LEU A 174 5.38 16.73 -12.67
C LEU A 174 6.80 16.16 -12.42
N ILE A 175 7.09 15.70 -11.22
CA ILE A 175 8.37 15.05 -10.90
C ILE A 175 8.53 13.75 -11.69
N ILE A 176 7.48 12.93 -11.76
CA ILE A 176 7.50 11.65 -12.47
C ILE A 176 7.65 11.84 -13.99
N VAL A 177 7.10 12.91 -14.56
CA VAL A 177 7.33 13.25 -15.98
C VAL A 177 8.82 13.37 -16.28
N GLY A 178 9.62 13.99 -15.40
CA GLY A 178 11.08 14.06 -15.55
C GLY A 178 11.74 12.67 -15.61
N ILE A 179 11.28 11.73 -14.74
CA ILE A 179 11.79 10.36 -14.73
C ILE A 179 11.41 9.62 -16.01
N VAL A 180 10.16 9.77 -16.46
CA VAL A 180 9.66 9.13 -17.69
C VAL A 180 10.42 9.63 -18.92
N ILE A 181 10.72 10.92 -19.00
CA ILE A 181 11.53 11.48 -20.10
C ILE A 181 12.95 10.89 -20.08
N SER A 182 13.53 10.70 -18.91
CA SER A 182 14.87 10.14 -18.76
C SER A 182 14.94 8.64 -19.12
N THR A 183 13.94 7.86 -18.76
CA THR A 183 13.92 6.40 -18.97
C THR A 183 13.24 5.96 -20.26
N GLY A 184 12.34 6.80 -20.81
CA GLY A 184 11.56 6.49 -22.01
C GLY A 184 10.48 5.42 -21.82
N SER A 185 10.16 5.01 -20.58
CA SER A 185 9.17 3.97 -20.25
C SER A 185 8.22 4.43 -19.16
N LEU A 186 6.96 3.93 -19.20
CA LEU A 186 5.94 4.09 -18.15
C LEU A 186 5.83 2.84 -17.26
N ASN A 187 6.62 1.79 -17.55
CA ASN A 187 6.65 0.56 -16.78
C ASN A 187 7.63 0.69 -15.61
N PHE A 188 7.19 0.33 -14.40
CA PHE A 188 8.05 0.39 -13.22
C PHE A 188 9.24 -0.57 -13.29
N SER A 189 9.06 -1.76 -13.85
CA SER A 189 10.15 -2.73 -14.01
C SER A 189 11.26 -2.18 -14.90
N ASP A 190 10.91 -1.53 -16.01
CA ASP A 190 11.87 -0.90 -16.93
C ASP A 190 12.60 0.25 -16.26
N ILE A 191 11.88 1.10 -15.52
CA ILE A 191 12.45 2.23 -14.80
C ILE A 191 13.47 1.75 -13.75
N VAL A 192 13.14 0.71 -12.99
CA VAL A 192 14.07 0.12 -12.02
C VAL A 192 15.28 -0.50 -12.69
N LEU A 193 15.10 -1.18 -13.83
CA LEU A 193 16.20 -1.77 -14.59
C LEU A 193 17.09 -0.72 -15.26
N ALA A 194 16.55 0.40 -15.69
CA ALA A 194 17.31 1.51 -16.25
C ALA A 194 18.30 2.13 -15.24
N GLN A 195 18.01 2.00 -13.95
CA GLN A 195 18.88 2.46 -12.86
C GLN A 195 20.01 1.47 -12.52
N LYS A 196 20.01 0.28 -13.12
CA LYS A 196 21.01 -0.75 -12.86
C LYS A 196 22.33 -0.38 -13.54
N GLY A 197 23.25 0.20 -12.80
CA GLY A 197 24.60 0.58 -13.27
C GLY A 197 25.71 0.11 -12.33
N SER A 198 26.95 0.47 -12.64
CA SER A 198 28.14 0.08 -11.89
C SER A 198 28.20 0.64 -10.47
N LEU A 199 27.50 1.73 -10.20
CA LEU A 199 27.46 2.44 -8.90
C LEU A 199 26.22 2.08 -8.05
N GLY A 200 25.41 1.09 -8.45
CA GLY A 200 24.19 0.71 -7.73
C GLY A 200 23.17 1.85 -7.68
N PHE A 201 22.69 2.23 -6.47
CA PHE A 201 21.66 3.29 -6.32
C PHE A 201 22.17 4.70 -6.61
N PHE A 202 23.44 4.92 -6.84
CA PHE A 202 24.00 6.22 -7.20
C PHE A 202 24.12 6.40 -8.72
N ASN A 203 23.44 5.58 -9.49
CA ASN A 203 23.53 5.61 -10.95
C ASN A 203 22.46 6.51 -11.61
N TRP A 204 21.89 7.43 -10.84
CA TRP A 204 20.95 8.48 -11.29
C TRP A 204 21.67 9.77 -11.60
#